data_9caa7f289bf01395cc5128cbab01b4af
#
_entry.id   9caa7f289bf01395cc5128cbab01b4af
#
_cell.length_a   1.000
_cell.length_b   1.000
_cell.length_c   1.000
_cell.angle_alpha   90.00
_cell.angle_beta   90.00
_cell.angle_gamma   90.00
#
_symmetry.space_group_name_H-M   'P 1'
#
loop_
_entity.id
_entity.type
_entity.pdbx_description
1 polymer ?
#
loop_
_entity_poly.entity_id
_entity_poly.type
_entity_poly.pdbx_seq_one_letter_code
_entity_poly.pdbx_strand_id
1 'polypeptide(L)'
;QNDDVATANALNVTGAGRDPALTAQDDSLAIDKTSQNVGNTELVKGEEQPEEVVLPEAPVVLPNSSPEEQYRFALGRALQNDLETAEAAFAEFKQFNKGHEREADAVYWLGRVQFMRKKYEKAAMTFSEFNGDFPGDARLVDTTMWIAESVSHFAAPDQACAIYESLPQLLDAPPEAFLKQLASGLLLVSGPYGV
;
A
#
# COMPACT_ATOMS: atom_id res chain seq x y z
N GLN A 1 23.51 -8.31 -51.61
CA GLN A 1 23.18 -9.70 -51.99
C GLN A 1 22.76 -10.44 -50.74
N ASN A 2 21.48 -10.67 -50.78
CA ASN A 2 20.72 -11.86 -50.33
C ASN A 2 20.60 -12.05 -48.84
N ASP A 3 19.48 -12.00 -48.39
CA ASP A 3 18.12 -12.60 -48.52
C ASP A 3 17.77 -13.46 -47.29
N ASP A 4 16.57 -13.13 -46.77
CA ASP A 4 15.55 -14.05 -46.30
C ASP A 4 15.87 -14.89 -45.04
N VAL A 5 14.99 -15.01 -44.11
CA VAL A 5 13.59 -15.49 -44.17
C VAL A 5 12.93 -15.30 -42.79
N ALA A 6 11.69 -14.85 -42.84
CA ALA A 6 10.69 -14.91 -41.77
C ALA A 6 10.40 -16.35 -41.34
N THR A 7 10.05 -16.53 -40.08
CA THR A 7 9.01 -17.52 -39.75
C THR A 7 8.29 -17.12 -38.46
N ALA A 8 7.06 -16.71 -38.66
CA ALA A 8 6.01 -16.68 -37.67
C ALA A 8 5.72 -18.10 -37.18
N ASN A 9 5.45 -18.28 -35.92
CA ASN A 9 4.69 -19.42 -35.46
C ASN A 9 3.64 -18.98 -34.43
N ALA A 10 2.45 -18.80 -34.97
CA ALA A 10 1.21 -18.70 -34.21
C ALA A 10 0.81 -20.12 -33.77
N LEU A 11 0.60 -20.35 -32.53
CA LEU A 11 -0.14 -21.50 -32.04
C LEU A 11 -1.42 -21.03 -31.41
N ASN A 12 -2.44 -21.11 -32.25
CA ASN A 12 -3.85 -21.08 -31.92
C ASN A 12 -4.23 -22.45 -31.35
N VAL A 13 -4.75 -22.51 -30.13
CA VAL A 13 -5.46 -23.69 -29.61
C VAL A 13 -6.85 -23.26 -29.18
N THR A 14 -7.77 -23.50 -30.11
CA THR A 14 -9.21 -23.61 -29.88
C THR A 14 -9.49 -25.00 -29.30
N GLY A 15 -10.22 -25.07 -28.20
CA GLY A 15 -10.74 -26.30 -27.64
C GLY A 15 -12.05 -26.03 -26.92
N ALA A 16 -13.12 -26.08 -27.66
CA ALA A 16 -14.49 -26.10 -27.16
C ALA A 16 -14.83 -27.50 -26.62
N GLY A 17 -15.64 -27.56 -25.59
CA GLY A 17 -16.24 -28.82 -25.13
C GLY A 17 -17.04 -28.69 -23.85
N ARG A 18 -18.26 -28.22 -23.94
CA ARG A 18 -19.53 -28.91 -23.62
C ARG A 18 -19.83 -29.07 -22.12
N ASP A 19 -20.86 -28.32 -21.75
CA ASP A 19 -21.85 -28.71 -20.73
C ASP A 19 -22.51 -30.08 -21.09
N PRO A 20 -22.98 -30.81 -20.07
CA PRO A 20 -24.42 -31.01 -20.05
C PRO A 20 -25.10 -30.82 -18.69
N ALA A 21 -26.25 -30.24 -18.77
CA ALA A 21 -27.30 -30.15 -17.78
C ALA A 21 -27.74 -31.53 -17.27
N LEU A 22 -28.14 -31.62 -16.02
CA LEU A 22 -29.07 -32.57 -15.47
C LEU A 22 -29.87 -31.89 -14.34
N THR A 23 -31.03 -31.44 -14.68
CA THR A 23 -32.37 -31.92 -14.37
C THR A 23 -32.78 -31.86 -12.91
N ALA A 24 -33.82 -31.09 -12.79
CA ALA A 24 -34.70 -30.91 -11.67
C ALA A 24 -35.23 -32.22 -11.04
N GLN A 25 -35.45 -32.18 -9.75
CA GLN A 25 -36.57 -32.88 -9.15
C GLN A 25 -37.15 -32.06 -7.99
N ASP A 26 -38.33 -31.73 -8.25
CA ASP A 26 -39.50 -31.31 -7.55
C ASP A 26 -39.80 -32.26 -6.36
N ASP A 27 -40.08 -31.70 -5.20
CA ASP A 27 -40.95 -32.36 -4.23
C ASP A 27 -41.71 -31.32 -3.42
N SER A 28 -42.93 -31.14 -3.85
CA SER A 28 -44.02 -30.46 -3.16
C SER A 28 -44.53 -31.32 -2.01
N LEU A 29 -44.71 -30.74 -0.83
CA LEU A 29 -45.74 -31.12 0.15
C LEU A 29 -46.01 -29.91 1.03
N ALA A 30 -47.11 -29.21 0.73
CA ALA A 30 -48.45 -29.28 1.27
C ALA A 30 -48.56 -28.74 2.73
N ILE A 31 -49.04 -27.54 2.78
CA ILE A 31 -50.23 -27.01 3.48
C ILE A 31 -50.49 -27.59 4.87
N ASP A 32 -50.46 -26.71 5.89
CA ASP A 32 -51.56 -26.67 6.84
C ASP A 32 -51.90 -25.23 7.28
N LYS A 33 -53.16 -24.91 7.03
CA LYS A 33 -53.82 -23.71 7.51
C LYS A 33 -54.45 -24.03 8.85
N THR A 34 -54.21 -23.27 9.87
CA THR A 34 -55.27 -22.97 10.83
C THR A 34 -54.91 -21.79 11.78
N SER A 35 -55.76 -20.85 11.70
CA SER A 35 -56.41 -20.05 12.74
C SER A 35 -55.74 -18.81 13.30
N GLN A 36 -56.27 -17.76 12.82
CA GLN A 36 -56.78 -16.53 13.47
C GLN A 36 -56.47 -16.38 14.97
N ASN A 37 -55.79 -15.32 15.32
CA ASN A 37 -56.27 -14.48 16.42
C ASN A 37 -55.93 -13.00 16.21
N VAL A 38 -56.98 -12.21 16.33
CA VAL A 38 -57.02 -10.77 16.16
C VAL A 38 -56.43 -10.12 17.44
N GLY A 39 -55.43 -9.30 17.26
CA GLY A 39 -54.91 -8.45 18.33
C GLY A 39 -54.38 -7.16 17.72
N ASN A 40 -55.23 -6.16 17.73
CA ASN A 40 -54.96 -4.80 17.33
C ASN A 40 -53.88 -4.21 18.25
N THR A 41 -52.72 -3.88 17.72
CA THR A 41 -51.79 -2.98 18.41
C THR A 41 -51.20 -2.02 17.39
N GLU A 42 -51.37 -0.76 17.67
CA GLU A 42 -50.99 0.41 16.90
C GLU A 42 -49.57 0.31 16.30
N LEU A 43 -49.49 0.55 15.02
CA LEU A 43 -48.27 0.84 14.31
C LEU A 43 -47.71 2.18 14.78
N VAL A 44 -46.74 2.10 15.68
CA VAL A 44 -45.78 3.20 15.85
C VAL A 44 -44.76 3.04 14.75
N LYS A 45 -44.93 3.85 13.73
CA LYS A 45 -44.02 4.01 12.62
C LYS A 45 -42.79 4.76 13.14
N GLY A 46 -41.85 4.05 13.75
CA GLY A 46 -40.50 4.54 13.97
C GLY A 46 -39.73 4.41 12.65
N GLU A 47 -39.60 5.49 11.96
CA GLU A 47 -38.56 5.61 10.91
C GLU A 47 -37.22 5.61 11.64
N GLU A 48 -36.58 4.44 11.77
CA GLU A 48 -35.15 4.36 12.04
C GLU A 48 -34.43 4.95 10.84
N GLN A 49 -34.08 6.21 10.94
CA GLN A 49 -33.04 6.80 10.11
C GLN A 49 -31.77 6.01 10.39
N PRO A 50 -31.04 5.54 9.35
CA PRO A 50 -29.72 4.98 9.57
C PRO A 50 -28.89 6.06 10.26
N GLU A 51 -28.46 5.80 11.48
CA GLU A 51 -27.42 6.60 12.12
C GLU A 51 -26.22 6.62 11.17
N GLU A 52 -26.01 7.77 10.54
CA GLU A 52 -24.80 8.06 9.83
C GLU A 52 -23.66 7.96 10.85
N VAL A 53 -22.88 6.87 10.77
CA VAL A 53 -21.68 6.69 11.60
C VAL A 53 -20.73 7.79 11.18
N VAL A 54 -20.80 8.93 11.84
CA VAL A 54 -19.81 10.00 11.71
C VAL A 54 -18.52 9.45 12.28
N LEU A 55 -17.68 8.91 11.41
CA LEU A 55 -16.30 8.60 11.75
C LEU A 55 -15.67 9.90 12.24
N PRO A 56 -14.98 9.91 13.39
CA PRO A 56 -14.30 11.11 13.84
C PRO A 56 -13.36 11.57 12.74
N GLU A 57 -13.62 12.77 12.21
CA GLU A 57 -12.71 13.42 11.26
C GLU A 57 -11.33 13.47 11.92
N ALA A 58 -10.32 12.87 11.26
CA ALA A 58 -8.96 12.99 11.73
C ALA A 58 -8.61 14.49 11.84
N PRO A 59 -7.93 14.92 12.91
CA PRO A 59 -7.62 16.32 13.09
C PRO A 59 -6.88 16.85 11.87
N VAL A 60 -7.45 17.86 11.23
CA VAL A 60 -6.85 18.53 10.08
C VAL A 60 -5.62 19.27 10.57
N VAL A 61 -4.45 18.82 10.14
CA VAL A 61 -3.15 19.37 10.55
C VAL A 61 -2.66 20.40 9.53
N LEU A 62 -2.98 20.18 8.25
CA LEU A 62 -2.57 21.07 7.18
C LEU A 62 -3.38 22.39 7.22
N PRO A 63 -2.72 23.53 6.96
CA PRO A 63 -3.42 24.80 6.82
C PRO A 63 -4.34 24.77 5.60
N ASN A 64 -5.45 25.52 5.67
CA ASN A 64 -6.32 25.74 4.53
C ASN A 64 -5.68 26.71 3.54
N SER A 65 -4.76 26.19 2.73
CA SER A 65 -3.92 26.95 1.82
C SER A 65 -3.60 26.14 0.56
N SER A 66 -2.78 26.70 -0.34
CA SER A 66 -2.35 25.98 -1.55
C SER A 66 -1.52 24.72 -1.22
N PRO A 67 -1.53 23.69 -2.09
CA PRO A 67 -0.72 22.49 -1.88
C PRO A 67 0.76 22.79 -1.66
N GLU A 68 1.32 23.79 -2.34
CA GLU A 68 2.71 24.20 -2.16
C GLU A 68 2.98 24.77 -0.74
N GLU A 69 2.03 25.52 -0.19
CA GLU A 69 2.14 26.04 1.18
C GLU A 69 1.93 24.94 2.22
N GLN A 70 1.02 24.00 1.96
CA GLN A 70 0.82 22.81 2.78
C GLN A 70 2.09 21.95 2.84
N TYR A 71 2.72 21.70 1.69
CA TYR A 71 4.00 20.97 1.63
C TYR A 71 5.10 21.70 2.42
N ARG A 72 5.23 23.03 2.23
CA ARG A 72 6.19 23.85 2.98
C ARG A 72 5.94 23.83 4.49
N PHE A 73 4.66 23.85 4.90
CA PHE A 73 4.29 23.68 6.31
C PHE A 73 4.79 22.34 6.86
N ALA A 74 4.47 21.22 6.20
CA ALA A 74 4.89 19.88 6.61
C ALA A 74 6.43 19.76 6.70
N LEU A 75 7.14 20.25 5.68
CA LEU A 75 8.60 20.28 5.66
C LEU A 75 9.17 21.15 6.78
N GLY A 76 8.59 22.30 7.03
CA GLY A 76 8.97 23.18 8.13
C GLY A 76 8.87 22.50 9.49
N ARG A 77 7.83 21.70 9.74
CA ARG A 77 7.68 20.89 10.95
C ARG A 77 8.78 19.83 11.08
N ALA A 78 9.09 19.14 9.99
CA ALA A 78 10.18 18.16 9.98
C ALA A 78 11.55 18.80 10.31
N LEU A 79 11.85 19.95 9.71
CA LEU A 79 13.09 20.67 9.93
C LEU A 79 13.21 21.25 11.36
N GLN A 80 12.08 21.55 12.01
CA GLN A 80 12.01 21.97 13.41
C GLN A 80 12.05 20.80 14.40
N ASN A 81 12.20 19.58 13.89
CA ASN A 81 12.12 18.32 14.66
C ASN A 81 10.77 18.08 15.35
N ASP A 82 9.71 18.76 14.89
CA ASP A 82 8.33 18.45 15.26
C ASP A 82 7.84 17.30 14.38
N LEU A 83 8.39 16.12 14.66
CA LEU A 83 8.22 14.94 13.81
C LEU A 83 6.79 14.37 13.87
N GLU A 84 6.06 14.63 14.93
CA GLU A 84 4.68 14.18 15.08
C GLU A 84 3.74 14.95 14.15
N THR A 85 3.80 16.28 14.23
CA THR A 85 3.03 17.15 13.34
C THR A 85 3.47 16.95 11.88
N ALA A 86 4.78 16.79 11.62
CA ALA A 86 5.28 16.54 10.27
C ALA A 86 4.73 15.24 9.66
N GLU A 87 4.72 14.14 10.41
CA GLU A 87 4.17 12.86 9.95
C GLU A 87 2.69 13.01 9.60
N ALA A 88 1.91 13.62 10.49
CA ALA A 88 0.48 13.83 10.25
C ALA A 88 0.25 14.73 9.03
N ALA A 89 1.01 15.82 8.91
CA ALA A 89 0.89 16.76 7.80
C ALA A 89 1.27 16.13 6.44
N PHE A 90 2.36 15.35 6.37
CA PHE A 90 2.71 14.66 5.12
C PHE A 90 1.73 13.54 4.76
N ALA A 91 1.19 12.82 5.75
CA ALA A 91 0.16 11.81 5.51
C ALA A 91 -1.12 12.44 4.95
N GLU A 92 -1.54 13.56 5.53
CA GLU A 92 -2.68 14.34 5.07
C GLU A 92 -2.42 14.92 3.67
N PHE A 93 -1.23 15.44 3.41
CA PHE A 93 -0.84 15.92 2.07
C PHE A 93 -0.97 14.82 1.02
N LYS A 94 -0.43 13.64 1.27
CA LYS A 94 -0.53 12.47 0.39
C LYS A 94 -1.99 12.10 0.10
N GLN A 95 -2.86 12.22 1.10
CA GLN A 95 -4.27 11.87 0.96
C GLN A 95 -5.04 12.87 0.09
N PHE A 96 -4.83 14.17 0.27
CA PHE A 96 -5.64 15.21 -0.35
C PHE A 96 -5.04 15.84 -1.61
N ASN A 97 -3.74 15.67 -1.84
CA ASN A 97 -3.03 16.26 -2.98
C ASN A 97 -2.47 15.21 -3.93
N LYS A 98 -3.23 14.12 -4.15
CA LYS A 98 -2.83 13.05 -5.07
C LYS A 98 -2.69 13.58 -6.50
N GLY A 99 -1.59 13.24 -7.17
CA GLY A 99 -1.25 13.71 -8.51
C GLY A 99 -0.60 15.09 -8.55
N HIS A 100 -0.40 15.74 -7.39
CA HIS A 100 0.32 17.02 -7.34
C HIS A 100 1.83 16.81 -7.52
N GLU A 101 2.52 17.79 -8.10
CA GLU A 101 3.98 17.73 -8.36
C GLU A 101 4.82 17.48 -7.10
N ARG A 102 4.32 17.84 -5.92
CA ARG A 102 4.96 17.60 -4.62
C ARG A 102 4.57 16.27 -3.98
N GLU A 103 3.75 15.46 -4.62
CA GLU A 103 3.31 14.19 -4.02
C GLU A 103 4.49 13.27 -3.74
N ALA A 104 5.37 13.05 -4.72
CA ALA A 104 6.56 12.22 -4.54
C ALA A 104 7.46 12.75 -3.41
N ASP A 105 7.66 14.07 -3.33
CA ASP A 105 8.42 14.70 -2.26
C ASP A 105 7.76 14.46 -0.89
N ALA A 106 6.44 14.59 -0.80
CA ALA A 106 5.71 14.41 0.44
C ALA A 106 5.77 12.95 0.93
N VAL A 107 5.60 11.97 0.02
CA VAL A 107 5.71 10.54 0.36
C VAL A 107 7.13 10.19 0.81
N TYR A 108 8.15 10.70 0.12
CA TYR A 108 9.54 10.52 0.53
C TYR A 108 9.79 11.06 1.94
N TRP A 109 9.37 12.29 2.23
CA TRP A 109 9.53 12.90 3.55
C TRP A 109 8.70 12.19 4.63
N LEU A 110 7.51 11.69 4.29
CA LEU A 110 6.71 10.87 5.20
C LEU A 110 7.50 9.65 5.67
N GLY A 111 8.08 8.89 4.74
CA GLY A 111 8.92 7.74 5.08
C GLY A 111 10.14 8.13 5.94
N ARG A 112 10.82 9.24 5.61
CA ARG A 112 11.94 9.77 6.38
C ARG A 112 11.55 10.15 7.81
N VAL A 113 10.42 10.83 7.98
CA VAL A 113 9.90 11.24 9.29
C VAL A 113 9.49 10.02 10.12
N GLN A 114 8.83 9.03 9.51
CA GLN A 114 8.47 7.77 10.18
C GLN A 114 9.72 7.04 10.67
N PHE A 115 10.77 6.96 9.85
CA PHE A 115 12.06 6.39 10.25
C PHE A 115 12.68 7.13 11.45
N MET A 116 12.75 8.46 11.39
CA MET A 116 13.25 9.28 12.51
C MET A 116 12.44 9.10 13.80
N ARG A 117 11.13 8.82 13.68
CA ARG A 117 10.25 8.47 14.81
C ARG A 117 10.38 7.01 15.27
N LYS A 118 11.30 6.25 14.69
CA LYS A 118 11.51 4.81 14.93
C LYS A 118 10.28 3.95 14.58
N LYS A 119 9.42 4.43 13.69
CA LYS A 119 8.29 3.67 13.13
C LYS A 119 8.76 2.91 11.89
N TYR A 120 9.71 2.02 12.08
CA TYR A 120 10.47 1.39 11.00
C TYR A 120 9.60 0.60 10.03
N GLU A 121 8.63 -0.15 10.55
CA GLU A 121 7.70 -0.90 9.70
C GLU A 121 6.90 0.03 8.78
N LYS A 122 6.36 1.13 9.33
CA LYS A 122 5.65 2.13 8.52
C LYS A 122 6.56 2.82 7.52
N ALA A 123 7.79 3.13 7.90
CA ALA A 123 8.77 3.71 6.99
C ALA A 123 9.08 2.78 5.81
N ALA A 124 9.32 1.48 6.08
CA ALA A 124 9.54 0.50 5.02
C ALA A 124 8.35 0.40 4.06
N MET A 125 7.13 0.38 4.58
CA MET A 125 5.90 0.37 3.77
C MET A 125 5.78 1.64 2.91
N THR A 126 6.00 2.82 3.50
CA THR A 126 5.91 4.11 2.79
C THR A 126 6.95 4.21 1.67
N PHE A 127 8.19 3.76 1.89
CA PHE A 127 9.19 3.73 0.84
C PHE A 127 8.91 2.68 -0.25
N SER A 128 8.28 1.55 0.10
CA SER A 128 7.83 0.56 -0.87
C SER A 128 6.70 1.11 -1.74
N GLU A 129 5.74 1.83 -1.16
CA GLU A 129 4.71 2.55 -1.92
C GLU A 129 5.35 3.60 -2.84
N PHE A 130 6.32 4.39 -2.34
CA PHE A 130 7.06 5.35 -3.16
C PHE A 130 7.67 4.69 -4.40
N ASN A 131 8.34 3.55 -4.25
CA ASN A 131 8.95 2.83 -5.35
C ASN A 131 7.92 2.32 -6.37
N GLY A 132 6.73 1.92 -5.90
CA GLY A 132 5.64 1.47 -6.76
C GLY A 132 4.94 2.61 -7.50
N ASP A 133 4.71 3.73 -6.81
CA ASP A 133 3.95 4.86 -7.35
C ASP A 133 4.82 5.79 -8.24
N PHE A 134 6.14 5.85 -7.99
CA PHE A 134 7.07 6.75 -8.68
C PHE A 134 8.27 5.99 -9.29
N PRO A 135 8.04 5.00 -10.18
CA PRO A 135 9.11 4.14 -10.72
C PRO A 135 10.16 4.87 -11.56
N GLY A 136 9.90 6.12 -11.96
CA GLY A 136 10.85 6.98 -12.70
C GLY A 136 11.60 7.99 -11.83
N ASP A 137 11.40 8.00 -10.51
CA ASP A 137 12.03 8.99 -9.64
C ASP A 137 13.50 8.68 -9.39
N ALA A 138 14.34 9.72 -9.40
CA ALA A 138 15.79 9.59 -9.19
C ALA A 138 16.15 9.06 -7.79
N ARG A 139 15.23 9.08 -6.84
CA ARG A 139 15.43 8.62 -5.46
C ARG A 139 15.17 7.13 -5.24
N LEU A 140 14.82 6.36 -6.30
CA LEU A 140 14.54 4.91 -6.16
C LEU A 140 15.64 4.13 -5.46
N VAL A 141 16.90 4.42 -5.77
CA VAL A 141 18.04 3.78 -5.10
C VAL A 141 18.07 4.14 -3.61
N ASP A 142 17.87 5.41 -3.29
CA ASP A 142 17.88 5.91 -1.91
C ASP A 142 16.70 5.33 -1.10
N THR A 143 15.49 5.35 -1.66
CA THR A 143 14.31 4.79 -1.00
C THR A 143 14.42 3.28 -0.79
N THR A 144 15.02 2.55 -1.73
CA THR A 144 15.31 1.11 -1.58
C THR A 144 16.31 0.85 -0.44
N MET A 145 17.31 1.73 -0.26
CA MET A 145 18.19 1.66 0.90
C MET A 145 17.45 1.95 2.22
N TRP A 146 16.52 2.92 2.21
CA TRP A 146 15.69 3.17 3.39
C TRP A 146 14.77 2.01 3.75
N ILE A 147 14.30 1.23 2.75
CA ILE A 147 13.58 -0.02 3.01
C ILE A 147 14.50 -1.00 3.75
N ALA A 148 15.70 -1.25 3.23
CA ALA A 148 16.67 -2.14 3.85
C ALA A 148 16.99 -1.74 5.30
N GLU A 149 17.34 -0.47 5.50
CA GLU A 149 17.66 0.06 6.82
C GLU A 149 16.47 -0.07 7.78
N SER A 150 15.27 0.25 7.32
CA SER A 150 14.07 0.10 8.14
C SER A 150 13.83 -1.36 8.56
N VAL A 151 13.93 -2.29 7.61
CA VAL A 151 13.72 -3.72 7.85
C VAL A 151 14.70 -4.29 8.88
N SER A 152 15.96 -3.84 8.87
CA SER A 152 16.97 -4.29 9.83
C SER A 152 16.60 -4.01 11.30
N HIS A 153 15.70 -3.08 11.54
CA HIS A 153 15.28 -2.69 12.88
C HIS A 153 14.09 -3.48 13.45
N PHE A 154 13.35 -4.22 12.64
CA PHE A 154 12.14 -4.90 13.14
C PHE A 154 11.97 -6.35 12.66
N ALA A 155 12.55 -6.72 11.52
CA ALA A 155 12.39 -8.06 10.98
C ALA A 155 13.31 -9.07 11.68
N ALA A 156 12.84 -10.32 11.79
CA ALA A 156 13.71 -11.41 12.21
C ALA A 156 14.87 -11.61 11.20
N PRO A 157 16.04 -12.08 11.63
CA PRO A 157 17.23 -12.13 10.76
C PRO A 157 17.02 -12.87 9.44
N ASP A 158 16.30 -14.00 9.46
CA ASP A 158 15.97 -14.78 8.26
C ASP A 158 15.07 -14.02 7.30
N GLN A 159 14.08 -13.30 7.83
CA GLN A 159 13.17 -12.46 7.06
C GLN A 159 13.91 -11.24 6.49
N ALA A 160 14.73 -10.60 7.31
CA ALA A 160 15.54 -9.47 6.87
C ALA A 160 16.48 -9.89 5.73
N CYS A 161 17.18 -11.02 5.85
CA CYS A 161 18.03 -11.57 4.79
C CYS A 161 17.26 -11.76 3.48
N ALA A 162 16.10 -12.40 3.52
CA ALA A 162 15.27 -12.61 2.33
C ALA A 162 14.85 -11.30 1.66
N ILE A 163 14.53 -10.28 2.46
CA ILE A 163 14.19 -8.94 1.95
C ILE A 163 15.40 -8.30 1.31
N TYR A 164 16.56 -8.26 1.99
CA TYR A 164 17.80 -7.68 1.45
C TYR A 164 18.21 -8.30 0.11
N GLU A 165 18.06 -9.62 -0.04
CA GLU A 165 18.35 -10.34 -1.29
C GLU A 165 17.39 -9.98 -2.43
N SER A 166 16.16 -9.56 -2.11
CA SER A 166 15.16 -9.18 -3.10
C SER A 166 15.29 -7.72 -3.57
N LEU A 167 15.86 -6.83 -2.75
CA LEU A 167 15.91 -5.39 -3.03
C LEU A 167 16.60 -5.00 -4.34
N PRO A 168 17.72 -5.64 -4.77
CA PRO A 168 18.33 -5.32 -6.06
C PRO A 168 17.39 -5.50 -7.25
N GLN A 169 16.40 -6.39 -7.14
CA GLN A 169 15.45 -6.68 -8.21
C GLN A 169 14.40 -5.57 -8.41
N LEU A 170 14.30 -4.64 -7.46
CA LEU A 170 13.43 -3.46 -7.57
C LEU A 170 14.01 -2.36 -8.46
N LEU A 171 15.25 -2.52 -8.90
CA LEU A 171 15.97 -1.55 -9.71
C LEU A 171 16.39 -2.20 -11.03
N ASP A 172 16.15 -1.52 -12.16
CA ASP A 172 16.55 -2.03 -13.48
C ASP A 172 18.07 -2.19 -13.61
N ALA A 173 18.83 -1.27 -13.02
CA ALA A 173 20.29 -1.27 -13.02
C ALA A 173 20.84 -0.79 -11.66
N PRO A 174 20.91 -1.67 -10.66
CA PRO A 174 21.37 -1.27 -9.34
C PRO A 174 22.84 -0.83 -9.36
N PRO A 175 23.18 0.36 -8.82
CA PRO A 175 24.55 0.84 -8.76
C PRO A 175 25.45 -0.09 -7.92
N GLU A 176 26.73 -0.23 -8.30
CA GLU A 176 27.69 -1.07 -7.56
C GLU A 176 27.84 -0.64 -6.08
N ALA A 177 27.81 0.67 -5.81
CA ALA A 177 27.85 1.20 -4.45
C ALA A 177 26.65 0.74 -3.61
N PHE A 178 25.44 0.71 -4.20
CA PHE A 178 24.23 0.19 -3.57
C PHE A 178 24.37 -1.29 -3.25
N LEU A 179 24.83 -2.11 -4.19
CA LEU A 179 25.03 -3.54 -3.98
C LEU A 179 26.05 -3.82 -2.86
N LYS A 180 27.14 -3.06 -2.79
CA LYS A 180 28.13 -3.16 -1.71
C LYS A 180 27.54 -2.79 -0.36
N GLN A 181 26.71 -1.77 -0.30
CA GLN A 181 26.07 -1.34 0.94
C GLN A 181 25.07 -2.38 1.43
N LEU A 182 24.25 -2.94 0.52
CA LEU A 182 23.34 -4.05 0.84
C LEU A 182 24.09 -5.27 1.35
N ALA A 183 25.17 -5.68 0.70
CA ALA A 183 25.98 -6.80 1.12
C ALA A 183 26.57 -6.59 2.54
N SER A 184 26.98 -5.37 2.86
CA SER A 184 27.45 -5.01 4.21
C SER A 184 26.33 -5.09 5.24
N GLY A 185 25.12 -4.62 4.90
CA GLY A 185 23.94 -4.73 5.77
C GLY A 185 23.53 -6.18 5.99
N LEU A 186 23.56 -7.01 4.95
CA LEU A 186 23.27 -8.44 5.02
C LEU A 186 24.21 -9.16 5.98
N LEU A 187 25.51 -8.84 5.96
CA LEU A 187 26.47 -9.40 6.88
C LEU A 187 26.20 -9.03 8.35
N LEU A 188 25.67 -7.83 8.60
CA LEU A 188 25.29 -7.41 9.95
C LEU A 188 24.05 -8.14 10.45
N VAL A 189 23.08 -8.38 9.58
CA VAL A 189 21.83 -9.08 9.93
C VAL A 189 22.05 -10.58 10.07
N SER A 190 22.88 -11.20 9.23
CA SER A 190 23.16 -12.66 9.22
C SER A 190 24.34 -13.09 10.10
N GLY A 191 25.09 -12.15 10.66
CA GLY A 191 26.27 -12.42 11.47
C GLY A 191 25.95 -13.05 12.84
N PRO A 192 26.96 -13.67 13.51
CA PRO A 192 26.80 -14.35 14.81
C PRO A 192 26.40 -13.42 15.97
N TYR A 193 26.28 -12.12 15.69
CA TYR A 193 25.84 -11.09 16.63
C TYR A 193 24.57 -10.36 16.17
N GLY A 194 23.87 -10.93 15.18
CA GLY A 194 22.53 -10.44 14.77
C GLY A 194 21.59 -10.55 15.97
N VAL A 195 21.28 -9.41 16.58
CA VAL A 195 20.43 -9.29 17.78
C VAL A 195 19.00 -9.14 17.33
#